data_3a96deb7946d2d74851422badef38359
#
_entry.id   3a96deb7946d2d74851422badef38359
#
_cell.length_a   1.000
_cell.length_b   1.000
_cell.length_c   1.000
_cell.angle_alpha   90.00
_cell.angle_beta   90.00
_cell.angle_gamma   90.00
#
_symmetry.space_group_name_H-M   'P 1'
#
loop_
_entity.id
_entity.type
_entity.pdbx_description
1 polymer ?
#
loop_
_entity_poly.entity_id
_entity_poly.type
_entity_poly.pdbx_seq_one_letter_code
_entity_poly.pdbx_strand_id
1 'polypeptide(L)'
;HLLQKKEVNDLDLLFDDIDEINPENLNAGNIRRSIAVSSPVSGYISSVNVKIGQYVSPTDRLFEVVNTDDVHLALSVFEKDLNKISVGQRVFAYTNQNPEKKYAANIILIGKDFQPDKSVVIYCHFIDYDKNLIPGTYMNAEVETNSETGNTVPDDAIVTWENKQYIFQEVKPKTYKMVEIKIGNSENGR
;
A
#
# COMPACT_ATOMS: atom_id res chain seq x y z
N HIS A 1 21.34 14.71 -6.31
CA HIS A 1 22.31 13.80 -5.72
C HIS A 1 21.70 12.41 -5.77
N LEU A 2 22.16 11.61 -6.72
CA LEU A 2 21.88 10.18 -6.78
C LEU A 2 22.60 9.54 -5.61
N LEU A 3 21.86 9.09 -4.60
CA LEU A 3 22.38 8.20 -3.58
C LEU A 3 22.77 6.90 -4.29
N GLN A 4 24.07 6.62 -4.34
CA GLN A 4 24.56 5.37 -4.89
C GLN A 4 23.98 4.22 -4.04
N LYS A 5 23.37 3.27 -4.73
CA LYS A 5 22.91 2.00 -4.21
C LYS A 5 24.12 1.26 -3.63
N LYS A 6 24.28 1.25 -2.32
CA LYS A 6 25.31 0.47 -1.64
C LYS A 6 24.60 -0.62 -0.85
N GLU A 7 24.87 -1.87 -1.17
CA GLU A 7 24.35 -3.01 -0.41
C GLU A 7 24.89 -2.91 1.03
N VAL A 8 24.01 -3.13 1.99
CA VAL A 8 24.28 -2.95 3.42
C VAL A 8 25.36 -3.91 3.94
N ASN A 9 25.69 -4.96 3.19
CA ASN A 9 26.67 -5.97 3.55
C ASN A 9 28.12 -5.43 3.66
N ASP A 10 28.41 -4.20 3.19
CA ASP A 10 29.75 -3.61 3.16
C ASP A 10 29.95 -2.45 4.15
N LEU A 11 28.98 -2.19 5.05
CA LEU A 11 29.11 -1.14 6.05
C LEU A 11 29.67 -1.73 7.35
N ASP A 12 30.99 -1.85 7.39
CA ASP A 12 31.72 -2.07 8.65
C ASP A 12 31.68 -0.78 9.48
N LEU A 13 30.82 -0.78 10.49
CA LEU A 13 30.81 0.26 11.52
C LEU A 13 31.80 -0.13 12.60
N LEU A 14 32.80 0.71 12.79
CA LEU A 14 33.79 0.51 13.82
C LEU A 14 33.34 1.22 15.10
N PHE A 15 33.04 0.44 16.14
CA PHE A 15 32.74 0.94 17.48
C PHE A 15 33.82 0.49 18.45
N ASP A 16 34.21 1.40 19.35
CA ASP A 16 35.02 1.07 20.53
C ASP A 16 34.03 0.62 21.62
N ASP A 17 33.68 -0.66 21.66
CA ASP A 17 32.85 -1.20 22.73
C ASP A 17 33.66 -2.19 23.59
N ILE A 18 33.78 -1.87 24.89
CA ILE A 18 34.53 -2.64 25.85
C ILE A 18 33.62 -3.60 26.63
N ASP A 19 32.30 -3.41 26.59
CA ASP A 19 31.35 -4.11 27.45
C ASP A 19 30.93 -5.51 26.95
N GLU A 20 31.17 -5.87 25.67
CA GLU A 20 30.88 -7.20 25.13
C GLU A 20 32.05 -8.20 25.19
N ILE A 21 33.16 -7.83 25.81
CA ILE A 21 34.31 -8.72 25.94
C ILE A 21 34.05 -9.69 27.08
N ASN A 22 33.68 -10.93 26.77
CA ASN A 22 33.66 -11.99 27.78
C ASN A 22 35.03 -12.18 28.41
N PRO A 23 35.23 -11.87 29.72
CA PRO A 23 36.54 -11.92 30.38
C PRO A 23 37.25 -13.25 30.29
N GLU A 24 36.51 -14.34 30.12
CA GLU A 24 37.05 -15.71 30.02
C GLU A 24 37.75 -16.02 28.71
N ASN A 25 37.50 -15.20 27.66
CA ASN A 25 38.07 -15.34 26.32
C ASN A 25 39.15 -14.28 25.97
N LEU A 26 39.60 -13.50 26.95
CA LEU A 26 40.62 -12.46 26.78
C LEU A 26 42.01 -13.05 26.63
N ASN A 27 42.37 -13.38 25.38
CA ASN A 27 43.74 -13.60 25.01
C ASN A 27 44.29 -12.32 24.34
N ALA A 28 45.59 -12.02 24.57
CA ALA A 28 46.24 -10.82 24.03
C ALA A 28 46.10 -10.62 22.48
N GLY A 29 45.73 -11.68 21.77
CA GLY A 29 45.42 -11.63 20.32
C GLY A 29 43.95 -11.32 19.95
N ASN A 30 43.04 -11.27 20.94
CA ASN A 30 41.59 -11.10 20.68
C ASN A 30 41.06 -9.73 21.10
N ILE A 31 41.91 -8.88 21.69
CA ILE A 31 41.52 -7.51 22.05
C ILE A 31 41.49 -6.68 20.77
N ARG A 32 40.26 -6.36 20.33
CA ARG A 32 40.06 -5.47 19.19
C ARG A 32 39.66 -4.08 19.68
N ARG A 33 40.21 -3.07 19.07
CA ARG A 33 39.81 -1.65 19.32
C ARG A 33 38.49 -1.31 18.65
N SER A 34 38.02 -2.17 17.75
CA SER A 34 36.86 -1.88 16.95
C SER A 34 36.04 -3.15 16.73
N ILE A 35 34.73 -3.01 16.78
CA ILE A 35 33.77 -4.07 16.55
C ILE A 35 32.98 -3.68 15.31
N ALA A 36 32.81 -4.64 14.38
CA ALA A 36 31.92 -4.48 13.25
C ALA A 36 30.48 -4.76 13.68
N VAL A 37 29.59 -3.79 13.52
CA VAL A 37 28.15 -3.96 13.75
C VAL A 37 27.49 -4.16 12.40
N SER A 38 26.94 -5.37 12.18
CA SER A 38 26.23 -5.73 10.96
C SER A 38 24.73 -5.52 11.10
N SER A 39 24.06 -5.11 10.02
CA SER A 39 22.61 -5.06 10.00
C SER A 39 22.03 -6.49 10.09
N PRO A 40 21.02 -6.74 10.94
CA PRO A 40 20.35 -8.03 11.02
C PRO A 40 19.41 -8.29 9.82
N VAL A 41 19.13 -7.27 9.00
CA VAL A 41 18.24 -7.32 7.83
C VAL A 41 18.90 -6.74 6.61
N SER A 42 18.63 -7.31 5.44
CA SER A 42 19.02 -6.74 4.15
C SER A 42 18.06 -5.64 3.76
N GLY A 43 18.55 -4.57 3.13
CA GLY A 43 17.71 -3.44 2.73
C GLY A 43 18.50 -2.21 2.33
N TYR A 44 17.81 -1.07 2.32
CA TYR A 44 18.39 0.24 2.03
C TYR A 44 18.47 1.09 3.29
N ILE A 45 19.56 1.82 3.45
CA ILE A 45 19.66 2.82 4.53
C ILE A 45 18.77 4.01 4.16
N SER A 46 17.74 4.25 4.95
CA SER A 46 16.85 5.40 4.80
C SER A 46 17.32 6.61 5.59
N SER A 47 17.99 6.38 6.72
CA SER A 47 18.48 7.45 7.59
C SER A 47 19.79 7.06 8.26
N VAL A 48 20.71 8.03 8.39
CA VAL A 48 21.98 7.93 9.10
C VAL A 48 21.96 8.98 10.20
N ASN A 49 21.91 8.55 11.46
CA ASN A 49 21.77 9.43 12.63
C ASN A 49 23.08 9.60 13.39
N VAL A 50 24.20 9.06 12.90
CA VAL A 50 25.51 9.09 13.53
C VAL A 50 26.54 9.74 12.61
N LYS A 51 27.55 10.38 13.22
CA LYS A 51 28.70 10.97 12.53
C LYS A 51 30.01 10.39 13.06
N ILE A 52 31.03 10.37 12.21
CA ILE A 52 32.39 9.93 12.61
C ILE A 52 32.86 10.76 13.80
N GLY A 53 33.35 10.11 14.84
CA GLY A 53 33.82 10.72 16.09
C GLY A 53 32.70 11.04 17.09
N GLN A 54 31.47 10.69 16.80
CA GLN A 54 30.37 10.86 17.73
C GLN A 54 30.39 9.72 18.76
N TYR A 55 30.21 10.07 20.04
CA TYR A 55 29.93 9.08 21.09
C TYR A 55 28.51 8.53 20.89
N VAL A 56 28.34 7.22 21.01
CA VAL A 56 27.04 6.54 20.87
C VAL A 56 26.81 5.62 22.06
N SER A 57 25.54 5.47 22.44
CA SER A 57 25.04 4.59 23.49
C SER A 57 24.35 3.39 22.85
N PRO A 58 24.26 2.23 23.51
CA PRO A 58 23.51 1.05 23.03
C PRO A 58 22.03 1.33 22.70
N THR A 59 21.47 2.39 23.25
CA THR A 59 20.08 2.82 23.00
C THR A 59 19.92 3.75 21.82
N ASP A 60 21.03 4.23 21.24
CA ASP A 60 20.98 5.21 20.15
C ASP A 60 20.66 4.52 18.83
N ARG A 61 19.74 5.13 18.05
CA ARG A 61 19.41 4.69 16.71
C ARG A 61 20.46 5.25 15.74
N LEU A 62 21.36 4.40 15.26
CA LEU A 62 22.45 4.80 14.38
C LEU A 62 22.01 4.89 12.93
N PHE A 63 21.29 3.89 12.47
CA PHE A 63 20.79 3.75 11.10
C PHE A 63 19.35 3.30 11.10
N GLU A 64 18.66 3.65 10.05
CA GLU A 64 17.35 3.09 9.74
C GLU A 64 17.47 2.34 8.42
N VAL A 65 17.18 1.04 8.46
CA VAL A 65 17.25 0.14 7.31
C VAL A 65 15.83 -0.24 6.91
N VAL A 66 15.48 0.00 5.66
CA VAL A 66 14.18 -0.36 5.09
C VAL A 66 14.35 -1.58 4.21
N ASN A 67 13.70 -2.67 4.59
CA ASN A 67 13.58 -3.84 3.73
C ASN A 67 12.49 -3.59 2.69
N THR A 68 12.83 -3.74 1.41
CA THR A 68 11.91 -3.54 0.29
C THR A 68 11.42 -4.85 -0.34
N ASP A 69 11.77 -6.00 0.23
CA ASP A 69 11.34 -7.30 -0.32
C ASP A 69 9.87 -7.60 0.00
N ASP A 70 9.30 -6.93 0.99
CA ASP A 70 7.92 -7.15 1.44
C ASP A 70 7.20 -5.80 1.66
N VAL A 71 6.87 -5.15 0.56
CA VAL A 71 6.14 -3.88 0.56
C VAL A 71 4.65 -4.13 0.44
N HIS A 72 3.89 -3.53 1.35
CA HIS A 72 2.44 -3.59 1.38
C HIS A 72 1.83 -2.25 1.00
N LEU A 73 0.67 -2.29 0.37
CA LEU A 73 -0.14 -1.11 0.12
C LEU A 73 -1.09 -0.90 1.29
N ALA A 74 -1.01 0.27 1.94
CA ALA A 74 -1.95 0.69 2.98
C ALA A 74 -2.96 1.67 2.37
N LEU A 75 -4.23 1.31 2.38
CA LEU A 75 -5.33 2.13 1.87
C LEU A 75 -6.23 2.59 3.01
N SER A 76 -6.62 3.86 2.99
CA SER A 76 -7.63 4.41 3.90
C SER A 76 -9.01 4.29 3.25
N VAL A 77 -9.91 3.55 3.88
CA VAL A 77 -11.29 3.34 3.41
C VAL A 77 -12.24 3.94 4.42
N PHE A 78 -13.16 4.78 3.96
CA PHE A 78 -14.16 5.40 4.82
C PHE A 78 -15.24 4.41 5.26
N GLU A 79 -15.80 4.63 6.45
CA GLU A 79 -16.84 3.81 7.07
C GLU A 79 -17.99 3.43 6.11
N LYS A 80 -18.47 4.40 5.33
CA LYS A 80 -19.57 4.21 4.38
C LYS A 80 -19.31 3.14 3.31
N ASP A 81 -18.05 2.86 2.99
CA ASP A 81 -17.64 1.93 1.94
C ASP A 81 -17.11 0.60 2.48
N LEU A 82 -16.93 0.48 3.82
CA LEU A 82 -16.38 -0.73 4.44
C LEU A 82 -17.23 -1.98 4.21
N ASN A 83 -18.54 -1.83 4.08
CA ASN A 83 -19.46 -2.94 3.81
C ASN A 83 -19.27 -3.59 2.43
N LYS A 84 -18.56 -2.90 1.51
CA LYS A 84 -18.22 -3.38 0.17
C LYS A 84 -16.86 -4.05 0.12
N ILE A 85 -16.09 -3.98 1.22
CA ILE A 85 -14.70 -4.42 1.29
C ILE A 85 -14.61 -5.75 2.02
N SER A 86 -13.86 -6.68 1.45
CA SER A 86 -13.62 -8.00 2.03
C SER A 86 -12.19 -8.45 1.79
N VAL A 87 -11.66 -9.24 2.72
CA VAL A 87 -10.34 -9.87 2.55
C VAL A 87 -10.36 -10.78 1.31
N GLY A 88 -9.29 -10.74 0.53
CA GLY A 88 -9.14 -11.49 -0.71
C GLY A 88 -9.60 -10.75 -1.97
N GLN A 89 -10.28 -9.60 -1.85
CA GLN A 89 -10.63 -8.78 -3.01
C GLN A 89 -9.40 -8.26 -3.72
N ARG A 90 -9.52 -8.16 -5.05
CA ARG A 90 -8.48 -7.59 -5.91
C ARG A 90 -8.54 -6.08 -5.90
N VAL A 91 -7.36 -5.49 -5.91
CA VAL A 91 -7.14 -4.05 -5.90
C VAL A 91 -6.18 -3.70 -7.02
N PHE A 92 -6.44 -2.62 -7.73
CA PHE A 92 -5.54 -2.04 -8.72
C PHE A 92 -5.06 -0.68 -8.22
N ALA A 93 -3.80 -0.61 -7.81
CA ALA A 93 -3.19 0.62 -7.35
C ALA A 93 -2.39 1.29 -8.47
N TYR A 94 -2.33 2.62 -8.47
CA TYR A 94 -1.57 3.40 -9.43
C TYR A 94 -1.09 4.72 -8.81
N THR A 95 0.01 5.24 -9.35
CA THR A 95 0.55 6.53 -8.91
C THR A 95 -0.04 7.68 -9.73
N ASN A 96 -0.12 8.88 -9.13
CA ASN A 96 -0.56 10.07 -9.87
C ASN A 96 0.35 10.43 -11.06
N GLN A 97 1.62 10.02 -11.00
CA GLN A 97 2.59 10.29 -12.07
C GLN A 97 2.37 9.39 -13.29
N ASN A 98 1.86 8.17 -13.07
CA ASN A 98 1.61 7.21 -14.14
C ASN A 98 0.32 6.43 -13.86
N PRO A 99 -0.85 7.01 -14.12
CA PRO A 99 -2.15 6.38 -13.86
C PRO A 99 -2.44 5.17 -14.76
N GLU A 100 -1.77 5.08 -15.92
CA GLU A 100 -1.91 3.95 -16.83
C GLU A 100 -1.23 2.67 -16.29
N LYS A 101 -0.19 2.81 -15.46
CA LYS A 101 0.51 1.68 -14.88
C LYS A 101 -0.20 1.25 -13.60
N LYS A 102 -1.00 0.19 -13.70
CA LYS A 102 -1.72 -0.41 -12.58
C LYS A 102 -0.93 -1.56 -11.96
N TYR A 103 -0.84 -1.57 -10.64
CA TYR A 103 -0.22 -2.61 -9.82
C TYR A 103 -1.33 -3.41 -9.17
N ALA A 104 -1.37 -4.70 -9.48
CA ALA A 104 -2.36 -5.59 -8.90
C ALA A 104 -1.96 -6.00 -7.47
N ALA A 105 -2.92 -5.95 -6.56
CA ALA A 105 -2.77 -6.36 -5.18
C ALA A 105 -4.03 -7.06 -4.67
N ASN A 106 -3.92 -7.79 -3.56
CA ASN A 106 -5.06 -8.39 -2.89
C ASN A 106 -5.17 -7.86 -1.46
N ILE A 107 -6.37 -7.64 -0.97
CA ILE A 107 -6.63 -7.27 0.42
C ILE A 107 -6.30 -8.46 1.31
N ILE A 108 -5.36 -8.29 2.24
CA ILE A 108 -4.93 -9.31 3.19
C ILE A 108 -5.45 -9.07 4.60
N LEU A 109 -5.66 -7.80 4.97
CA LEU A 109 -6.10 -7.43 6.30
C LEU A 109 -6.95 -6.16 6.27
N ILE A 110 -8.04 -6.16 7.02
CA ILE A 110 -8.87 -4.99 7.30
C ILE A 110 -8.63 -4.60 8.76
N GLY A 111 -8.15 -3.39 8.98
CA GLY A 111 -7.96 -2.84 10.33
C GLY A 111 -9.29 -2.81 11.10
N LYS A 112 -9.19 -2.82 12.41
CA LYS A 112 -10.37 -2.75 13.29
C LYS A 112 -10.49 -1.42 14.03
N ASP A 113 -9.51 -0.54 13.84
CA ASP A 113 -9.44 0.74 14.52
C ASP A 113 -9.78 1.87 13.55
N PHE A 114 -10.72 2.73 13.95
CA PHE A 114 -11.05 3.93 13.19
C PHE A 114 -10.01 5.01 13.44
N GLN A 115 -9.54 5.61 12.36
CA GLN A 115 -8.74 6.82 12.40
C GLN A 115 -9.63 8.04 12.76
N PRO A 116 -9.04 9.18 13.17
CA PRO A 116 -9.79 10.40 13.50
C PRO A 116 -10.69 10.91 12.38
N ASP A 117 -10.37 10.62 11.13
CA ASP A 117 -11.13 10.96 9.92
C ASP A 117 -12.25 9.96 9.59
N LYS A 118 -12.52 8.99 10.49
CA LYS A 118 -13.48 7.89 10.31
C LYS A 118 -13.11 6.95 9.16
N SER A 119 -11.85 6.87 8.80
CA SER A 119 -11.35 5.84 7.91
C SER A 119 -10.81 4.64 8.69
N VAL A 120 -10.73 3.51 8.02
CA VAL A 120 -10.04 2.30 8.48
C VAL A 120 -8.92 2.00 7.51
N VAL A 121 -7.76 1.61 8.03
CA VAL A 121 -6.63 1.21 7.19
C VAL A 121 -6.82 -0.25 6.79
N ILE A 122 -6.77 -0.52 5.49
CA ILE A 122 -6.70 -1.87 4.93
C ILE A 122 -5.32 -2.10 4.35
N TYR A 123 -4.81 -3.32 4.50
CA TYR A 123 -3.50 -3.70 4.00
C TYR A 123 -3.67 -4.65 2.82
N CYS A 124 -2.93 -4.36 1.75
CA CYS A 124 -2.96 -5.15 0.54
C CYS A 124 -1.55 -5.62 0.20
N HIS A 125 -1.43 -6.86 -0.24
CA HIS A 125 -0.19 -7.42 -0.73
C HIS A 125 -0.16 -7.35 -2.25
N PHE A 126 0.94 -6.84 -2.83
CA PHE A 126 1.11 -6.77 -4.29
C PHE A 126 1.29 -8.19 -4.86
N ILE A 127 0.62 -8.48 -5.97
CA ILE A 127 0.77 -9.77 -6.69
C ILE A 127 2.10 -9.76 -7.45
N ASP A 128 2.36 -8.68 -8.18
CA ASP A 128 3.61 -8.44 -8.89
C ASP A 128 4.24 -7.15 -8.36
N TYR A 129 5.21 -7.29 -7.49
CA TYR A 129 5.89 -6.15 -6.89
C TYR A 129 6.97 -5.60 -7.83
N ASP A 130 6.85 -4.32 -8.16
CA ASP A 130 7.90 -3.58 -8.89
C ASP A 130 8.93 -3.04 -7.87
N LYS A 131 10.14 -3.57 -7.90
CA LYS A 131 11.26 -3.14 -7.03
C LYS A 131 11.64 -1.65 -7.17
N ASN A 132 11.14 -0.98 -8.20
CA ASN A 132 11.31 0.47 -8.37
C ASN A 132 10.30 1.30 -7.57
N LEU A 133 9.28 0.66 -6.99
CA LEU A 133 8.32 1.34 -6.15
C LEU A 133 8.97 1.69 -4.81
N ILE A 134 9.06 2.98 -4.53
CA ILE A 134 9.70 3.47 -3.31
C ILE A 134 8.68 3.43 -2.17
N PRO A 135 9.00 2.80 -1.02
CA PRO A 135 8.14 2.86 0.17
C PRO A 135 7.84 4.32 0.56
N GLY A 136 6.59 4.58 0.95
CA GLY A 136 6.09 5.94 1.20
C GLY A 136 5.54 6.67 -0.03
N THR A 137 5.53 6.03 -1.21
CA THR A 137 4.88 6.58 -2.40
C THR A 137 3.36 6.61 -2.20
N TYR A 138 2.74 7.77 -2.46
CA TYR A 138 1.28 7.89 -2.47
C TYR A 138 0.69 7.26 -3.72
N MET A 139 -0.33 6.43 -3.52
CA MET A 139 -1.02 5.73 -4.58
C MET A 139 -2.54 5.88 -4.43
N ASN A 140 -3.23 5.93 -5.57
CA ASN A 140 -4.66 5.73 -5.64
C ASN A 140 -4.94 4.25 -5.89
N ALA A 141 -6.13 3.78 -5.50
CA ALA A 141 -6.51 2.40 -5.72
C ALA A 141 -7.98 2.27 -6.09
N GLU A 142 -8.24 1.33 -6.99
CA GLU A 142 -9.56 0.87 -7.38
C GLU A 142 -9.75 -0.54 -6.80
N VAL A 143 -10.78 -0.73 -5.99
CA VAL A 143 -11.10 -2.06 -5.43
C VAL A 143 -12.17 -2.70 -6.29
N GLU A 144 -11.92 -3.94 -6.76
CA GLU A 144 -12.96 -4.72 -7.42
C GLU A 144 -14.03 -5.12 -6.40
N THR A 145 -15.17 -4.48 -6.47
CA THR A 145 -16.34 -4.91 -5.71
C THR A 145 -17.13 -5.93 -6.52
N ASN A 146 -17.89 -6.79 -5.86
CA ASN A 146 -18.78 -7.72 -6.55
C ASN A 146 -19.74 -6.92 -7.43
N SER A 147 -19.54 -6.98 -8.75
CA SER A 147 -20.51 -6.43 -9.69
C SER A 147 -21.76 -7.30 -9.63
N GLU A 148 -22.84 -6.77 -9.15
CA GLU A 148 -24.14 -7.36 -9.46
C GLU A 148 -24.33 -7.21 -10.98
N THR A 149 -24.42 -8.33 -11.67
CA THR A 149 -24.80 -8.32 -13.09
C THR A 149 -26.24 -7.83 -13.20
N GLY A 150 -26.37 -6.54 -13.45
CA GLY A 150 -27.64 -5.89 -13.71
C GLY A 150 -27.77 -5.50 -15.18
N ASN A 151 -29.01 -5.39 -15.67
CA ASN A 151 -29.25 -4.73 -16.95
C ASN A 151 -28.97 -3.23 -16.77
N THR A 152 -28.03 -2.69 -17.54
CA THR A 152 -27.72 -1.27 -17.54
C THR A 152 -28.39 -0.60 -18.74
N VAL A 153 -28.86 0.63 -18.52
CA VAL A 153 -29.39 1.51 -19.58
C VAL A 153 -28.68 2.86 -19.48
N PRO A 154 -28.45 3.55 -20.59
CA PRO A 154 -27.93 4.91 -20.54
C PRO A 154 -28.85 5.83 -19.75
N ASP A 155 -28.30 6.77 -18.97
CA ASP A 155 -29.10 7.73 -18.19
C ASP A 155 -30.08 8.52 -19.09
N ASP A 156 -29.70 8.83 -20.33
CA ASP A 156 -30.53 9.50 -21.33
C ASP A 156 -31.75 8.69 -21.80
N ALA A 157 -31.74 7.38 -21.55
CA ALA A 157 -32.90 6.51 -21.90
C ALA A 157 -33.98 6.48 -20.82
N ILE A 158 -33.73 7.13 -19.66
CA ILE A 158 -34.63 7.14 -18.54
C ILE A 158 -35.54 8.36 -18.61
N VAL A 159 -36.85 8.13 -18.62
CA VAL A 159 -37.87 9.16 -18.62
C VAL A 159 -38.60 9.16 -17.27
N THR A 160 -38.67 10.33 -16.62
CA THR A 160 -39.43 10.49 -15.38
C THR A 160 -40.82 11.03 -15.69
N TRP A 161 -41.85 10.28 -15.25
CA TRP A 161 -43.26 10.67 -15.38
C TRP A 161 -43.97 10.39 -14.05
N GLU A 162 -44.75 11.33 -13.55
CA GLU A 162 -45.51 11.22 -12.28
C GLU A 162 -44.71 10.64 -11.12
N ASN A 163 -43.46 11.11 -10.94
CA ASN A 163 -42.55 10.65 -9.88
C ASN A 163 -42.09 9.18 -10.01
N LYS A 164 -42.29 8.57 -11.16
CA LYS A 164 -41.85 7.21 -11.52
C LYS A 164 -40.88 7.28 -12.72
N GLN A 165 -40.07 6.24 -12.84
CA GLN A 165 -39.06 6.16 -13.88
C GLN A 165 -39.40 5.07 -14.86
N TYR A 166 -39.22 5.37 -16.14
CA TYR A 166 -39.62 4.52 -17.25
C TYR A 166 -38.54 4.48 -18.31
N ILE A 167 -38.52 3.37 -19.05
CA ILE A 167 -37.79 3.22 -20.31
C ILE A 167 -38.76 2.85 -21.41
N PHE A 168 -38.42 3.16 -22.68
CA PHE A 168 -39.14 2.72 -23.84
C PHE A 168 -38.46 1.50 -24.45
N GLN A 169 -39.10 0.34 -24.32
CA GLN A 169 -38.63 -0.90 -24.92
C GLN A 169 -39.26 -1.08 -26.30
N GLU A 170 -38.45 -1.28 -27.32
CA GLU A 170 -38.93 -1.62 -28.65
C GLU A 170 -39.42 -3.08 -28.65
N VAL A 171 -40.70 -3.27 -28.88
CA VAL A 171 -41.35 -4.61 -28.92
C VAL A 171 -41.54 -5.12 -30.35
N LYS A 172 -41.64 -4.20 -31.32
CA LYS A 172 -41.68 -4.45 -32.78
C LYS A 172 -41.07 -3.23 -33.48
N PRO A 173 -40.62 -3.33 -34.73
CA PRO A 173 -40.09 -2.19 -35.47
C PRO A 173 -41.03 -0.97 -35.38
N LYS A 174 -40.51 0.12 -34.82
CA LYS A 174 -41.23 1.40 -34.60
C LYS A 174 -42.39 1.32 -33.59
N THR A 175 -42.47 0.27 -32.79
CA THR A 175 -43.49 0.13 -31.74
C THR A 175 -42.79 -0.01 -30.39
N TYR A 176 -43.06 0.96 -29.52
CA TYR A 176 -42.42 1.06 -28.21
C TYR A 176 -43.43 0.85 -27.10
N LYS A 177 -42.99 0.16 -26.07
CA LYS A 177 -43.77 -0.04 -24.84
C LYS A 177 -43.04 0.70 -23.70
N MET A 178 -43.81 1.52 -22.97
CA MET A 178 -43.32 2.16 -21.77
C MET A 178 -43.30 1.14 -20.64
N VAL A 179 -42.11 0.97 -20.02
CA VAL A 179 -41.93 -0.01 -18.93
C VAL A 179 -41.43 0.76 -17.71
N GLU A 180 -42.15 0.62 -16.59
CA GLU A 180 -41.74 1.17 -15.31
C GLU A 180 -40.47 0.41 -14.81
N ILE A 181 -39.46 1.16 -14.40
CA ILE A 181 -38.20 0.62 -13.89
C ILE A 181 -37.92 1.16 -12.50
N LYS A 182 -37.13 0.41 -11.74
CA LYS A 182 -36.52 0.87 -10.50
C LYS A 182 -35.05 1.04 -10.74
N ILE A 183 -34.58 2.26 -10.61
CA ILE A 183 -33.15 2.57 -10.80
C ILE A 183 -32.36 2.10 -9.60
N GLY A 184 -31.20 1.51 -9.85
CA GLY A 184 -30.16 1.20 -8.90
C GLY A 184 -29.12 2.32 -8.82
N ASN A 185 -27.85 1.95 -8.70
CA ASN A 185 -26.74 2.91 -8.72
C ASN A 185 -26.42 3.31 -10.16
N SER A 186 -26.21 4.61 -10.40
CA SER A 186 -25.65 5.10 -11.68
C SER A 186 -24.12 5.11 -11.57
N GLU A 187 -23.46 4.52 -12.55
CA GLU A 187 -22.02 4.52 -12.68
C GLU A 187 -21.61 4.84 -14.12
N ASN A 188 -20.77 5.86 -14.30
CA ASN A 188 -20.30 6.30 -15.64
C ASN A 188 -21.42 6.63 -16.64
N GLY A 189 -22.55 7.19 -16.19
CA GLY A 189 -23.68 7.57 -17.03
C GLY A 189 -24.58 6.40 -17.47
N ARG A 190 -24.55 5.30 -16.69
CA ARG A 190 -25.39 4.11 -16.88
C ARG A 190 -25.91 3.58 -15.57
#